data_690d0806f24bf13a7162fdbff39a9e43
#
_entry.id   690d0806f24bf13a7162fdbff39a9e43
#
_cell.length_a   1.000
_cell.length_b   1.000
_cell.length_c   1.000
_cell.angle_alpha   90.00
_cell.angle_beta   90.00
_cell.angle_gamma   90.00
#
_symmetry.space_group_name_H-M   'P 1'
#
loop_
_entity.id
_entity.type
_entity.pdbx_description
1 polymer ?
#
loop_
_entity_poly.entity_id
_entity_poly.type
_entity_poly.pdbx_seq_one_letter_code
_entity_poly.pdbx_strand_id
1 'polypeptide(L)'
;MKKETFCRYIRQYETDMFRFAKSIVGTQADGEDAMQESILKAYENIDTLRSRRKFKAWIFQILANECYQILRNRKRQEPTDPFEFPEQEHSSDYWTEDMVLEDGEILSYI
;
A
#
# COMPACT_ATOMS: atom_id res chain seq x y z
N MET A 1 18.52 1.37 -5.88
CA MET A 1 18.38 2.41 -4.84
C MET A 1 19.11 1.98 -3.60
N LYS A 2 19.81 2.91 -2.99
CA LYS A 2 20.56 2.57 -1.81
C LYS A 2 19.68 2.51 -0.59
N LYS A 3 20.14 1.79 0.41
CA LYS A 3 19.41 1.62 1.63
C LYS A 3 19.06 2.96 2.29
N GLU A 4 20.00 3.86 2.32
CA GLU A 4 19.76 5.15 2.94
C GLU A 4 18.71 5.95 2.20
N THR A 5 18.72 5.86 0.89
CA THR A 5 17.76 6.57 0.08
C THR A 5 16.37 5.98 0.29
N PHE A 6 16.30 4.66 0.39
CA PHE A 6 15.05 3.99 0.64
C PHE A 6 14.46 4.44 1.98
N CYS A 7 15.26 4.47 3.02
CA CYS A 7 14.78 4.87 4.32
C CYS A 7 14.33 6.31 4.34
N ARG A 8 15.01 7.16 3.60
CA ARG A 8 14.63 8.56 3.52
C ARG A 8 13.26 8.71 2.87
N TYR A 9 13.03 7.97 1.82
CA TYR A 9 11.74 8.04 1.13
C TYR A 9 10.63 7.46 2.01
N ILE A 10 10.89 6.39 2.72
CA ILE A 10 9.90 5.83 3.61
C ILE A 10 9.51 6.87 4.67
N ARG A 11 10.50 7.54 5.24
CA ARG A 11 10.20 8.55 6.23
C ARG A 11 9.37 9.67 5.67
N GLN A 12 9.63 10.01 4.43
CA GLN A 12 8.90 11.08 3.79
C GLN A 12 7.43 10.76 3.65
N TYR A 13 7.11 9.50 3.39
CA TYR A 13 5.74 9.12 3.10
C TYR A 13 5.05 8.38 4.25
N GLU A 14 5.75 8.14 5.35
CA GLU A 14 5.20 7.23 6.35
C GLU A 14 3.89 7.73 6.97
N THR A 15 3.73 9.01 7.17
CA THR A 15 2.47 9.50 7.74
C THR A 15 1.32 9.25 6.78
N ASP A 16 1.54 9.55 5.52
CA ASP A 16 0.49 9.34 4.53
C ASP A 16 0.20 7.85 4.35
N MET A 17 1.23 7.05 4.40
CA MET A 17 1.06 5.60 4.28
C MET A 17 0.21 5.09 5.43
N PHE A 18 0.49 5.55 6.65
CA PHE A 18 -0.25 5.07 7.78
C PHE A 18 -1.71 5.51 7.70
N ARG A 19 -1.97 6.73 7.31
CA ARG A 19 -3.33 7.19 7.16
C ARG A 19 -4.09 6.38 6.13
N PHE A 20 -3.43 6.10 5.04
CA PHE A 20 -4.02 5.31 3.97
C PHE A 20 -4.34 3.91 4.49
N ALA A 21 -3.38 3.27 5.14
CA ALA A 21 -3.58 1.92 5.63
C ALA A 21 -4.71 1.87 6.66
N LYS A 22 -4.70 2.82 7.57
CA LYS A 22 -5.72 2.82 8.62
C LYS A 22 -7.10 3.03 8.05
N SER A 23 -7.20 3.81 6.98
CA SER A 23 -8.49 4.05 6.37
C SER A 23 -9.06 2.77 5.74
N ILE A 24 -8.20 1.85 5.36
CA ILE A 24 -8.66 0.60 4.77
C ILE A 24 -8.92 -0.45 5.83
N VAL A 25 -7.98 -0.64 6.76
CA VAL A 25 -8.12 -1.72 7.73
C VAL A 25 -8.86 -1.32 9.00
N GLY A 26 -8.95 -0.05 9.28
CA GLY A 26 -9.84 0.43 10.34
C GLY A 26 -9.26 0.56 11.72
N THR A 27 -8.16 -0.06 12.04
CA THR A 27 -7.57 0.05 13.37
C THR A 27 -6.11 0.43 13.28
N GLN A 28 -5.61 0.99 14.35
CA GLN A 28 -4.22 1.38 14.39
C GLN A 28 -3.32 0.16 14.35
N ALA A 29 -3.67 -0.87 15.07
CA ALA A 29 -2.83 -2.06 15.11
C ALA A 29 -2.67 -2.68 13.74
N ASP A 30 -3.75 -2.82 13.01
CA ASP A 30 -3.69 -3.40 11.67
C ASP A 30 -3.01 -2.46 10.69
N GLY A 31 -3.18 -1.17 10.88
CA GLY A 31 -2.49 -0.20 10.03
C GLY A 31 -1.00 -0.30 10.19
N GLU A 32 -0.54 -0.46 11.42
CA GLU A 32 0.87 -0.60 11.68
C GLU A 32 1.42 -1.90 11.13
N ASP A 33 0.65 -2.96 11.24
CA ASP A 33 1.03 -4.24 10.67
C ASP A 33 1.19 -4.13 9.17
N ALA A 34 0.23 -3.52 8.51
CA ALA A 34 0.30 -3.37 7.07
C ALA A 34 1.53 -2.56 6.67
N MET A 35 1.84 -1.53 7.43
CA MET A 35 2.99 -0.72 7.12
C MET A 35 4.28 -1.50 7.28
N GLN A 36 4.41 -2.23 8.36
CA GLN A 36 5.64 -2.96 8.58
C GLN A 36 5.87 -4.00 7.51
N GLU A 37 4.83 -4.73 7.15
CA GLU A 37 4.95 -5.74 6.12
C GLU A 37 5.25 -5.12 4.77
N SER A 38 4.64 -3.98 4.50
CA SER A 38 4.85 -3.31 3.24
C SER A 38 6.29 -2.83 3.10
N ILE A 39 6.81 -2.27 4.17
CA ILE A 39 8.16 -1.75 4.14
C ILE A 39 9.15 -2.89 3.96
N LEU A 40 8.91 -4.00 4.62
CA LEU A 40 9.78 -5.14 4.48
C LEU A 40 9.75 -5.70 3.06
N LYS A 41 8.56 -5.86 2.51
CA LYS A 41 8.43 -6.37 1.16
C LYS A 41 9.03 -5.42 0.14
N ALA A 42 8.85 -4.14 0.38
CA ALA A 42 9.41 -3.14 -0.52
C ALA A 42 10.92 -3.23 -0.51
N TYR A 43 11.49 -3.38 0.65
CA TYR A 43 12.94 -3.44 0.74
C TYR A 43 13.45 -4.69 0.03
N GLU A 44 12.75 -5.79 0.18
CA GLU A 44 13.15 -7.03 -0.46
C GLU A 44 13.03 -6.95 -1.98
N ASN A 45 12.18 -6.10 -2.46
CA ASN A 45 11.94 -5.99 -3.89
C ASN A 45 12.38 -4.66 -4.47
N ILE A 46 13.29 -4.02 -3.79
CA ILE A 46 13.68 -2.68 -4.19
C ILE A 46 14.26 -2.63 -5.58
N ASP A 47 14.81 -3.72 -6.06
CA ASP A 47 15.38 -3.75 -7.39
C ASP A 47 14.34 -3.70 -8.49
N THR A 48 13.09 -3.94 -8.16
CA THR A 48 12.05 -3.89 -9.18
C THR A 48 11.61 -2.46 -9.46
N LEU A 49 12.01 -1.53 -8.59
CA LEU A 49 11.65 -0.15 -8.82
C LEU A 49 12.57 0.44 -9.85
N ARG A 50 12.01 0.91 -10.95
CA ARG A 50 12.83 1.39 -12.04
C ARG A 50 13.20 2.85 -11.95
N SER A 51 12.44 3.63 -11.23
CA SER A 51 12.68 5.05 -11.17
C SER A 51 12.31 5.58 -9.82
N ARG A 52 13.13 6.41 -9.24
CA ARG A 52 12.84 7.00 -7.96
C ARG A 52 11.59 7.83 -7.98
N ARG A 53 11.31 8.42 -9.12
CA ARG A 53 10.12 9.25 -9.24
C ARG A 53 8.85 8.46 -9.02
N LYS A 54 8.93 7.15 -9.21
CA LYS A 54 7.75 6.32 -9.07
C LYS A 54 7.67 5.63 -7.72
N PHE A 55 8.52 6.02 -6.80
CA PHE A 55 8.55 5.39 -5.50
C PHE A 55 7.22 5.48 -4.77
N LYS A 56 6.59 6.63 -4.80
CA LYS A 56 5.34 6.79 -4.07
C LYS A 56 4.27 5.83 -4.57
N ALA A 57 4.10 5.74 -5.87
CA ALA A 57 3.11 4.86 -6.44
C ALA A 57 3.43 3.41 -6.11
N TRP A 58 4.68 3.07 -6.21
CA TRP A 58 5.15 1.71 -5.98
C TRP A 58 4.90 1.27 -4.53
N ILE A 59 5.28 2.12 -3.57
CA ILE A 59 5.14 1.74 -2.19
C ILE A 59 3.68 1.71 -1.75
N PHE A 60 2.85 2.60 -2.31
CA PHE A 60 1.44 2.59 -1.97
C PHE A 60 0.73 1.38 -2.58
N GLN A 61 1.21 0.90 -3.71
CA GLN A 61 0.68 -0.32 -4.30
C GLN A 61 0.95 -1.50 -3.36
N ILE A 62 2.16 -1.60 -2.85
CA ILE A 62 2.52 -2.66 -1.94
C ILE A 62 1.68 -2.56 -0.68
N LEU A 63 1.52 -1.34 -0.17
CA LEU A 63 0.76 -1.12 1.04
C LEU A 63 -0.71 -1.52 0.84
N ALA A 64 -1.29 -1.15 -0.28
CA ALA A 64 -2.67 -1.51 -0.56
C ALA A 64 -2.85 -3.02 -0.57
N ASN A 65 -1.90 -3.72 -1.17
CA ASN A 65 -1.97 -5.16 -1.21
C ASN A 65 -1.93 -5.77 0.19
N GLU A 66 -1.10 -5.22 1.06
CA GLU A 66 -1.02 -5.73 2.41
C GLU A 66 -2.30 -5.45 3.19
N CYS A 67 -2.90 -4.31 2.97
CA CYS A 67 -4.15 -3.99 3.63
C CYS A 67 -5.25 -4.95 3.21
N TYR A 68 -5.31 -5.26 1.93
CA TYR A 68 -6.32 -6.19 1.45
C TYR A 68 -6.07 -7.60 1.96
N GLN A 69 -4.82 -7.95 2.14
CA GLN A 69 -4.48 -9.25 2.71
C GLN A 69 -5.04 -9.34 4.12
N ILE A 70 -4.87 -8.30 4.92
CA ILE A 70 -5.37 -8.28 6.27
C ILE A 70 -6.90 -8.41 6.28
N LEU A 71 -7.55 -7.69 5.40
CA LEU A 71 -9.01 -7.76 5.34
C LEU A 71 -9.48 -9.15 4.93
N ARG A 72 -8.79 -9.77 4.01
CA ARG A 72 -9.15 -11.11 3.59
C ARG A 72 -8.98 -12.12 4.70
N ASN A 73 -7.90 -11.98 5.46
CA ASN A 73 -7.65 -12.90 6.55
C ASN A 73 -8.69 -12.73 7.64
N ARG A 74 -9.07 -11.50 7.91
CA ARG A 74 -10.08 -11.22 8.89
C ARG A 74 -11.40 -11.86 8.49
N LYS A 75 -11.72 -11.77 7.22
CA LYS A 75 -12.93 -12.32 6.74
C LYS A 75 -12.95 -13.83 6.83
N ARG A 76 -11.84 -14.47 6.62
CA ARG A 76 -11.78 -15.88 6.74
C ARG A 76 -12.05 -16.32 8.15
N GLN A 77 -11.63 -15.55 9.12
CA GLN A 77 -11.80 -15.90 10.48
C GLN A 77 -13.20 -15.67 10.96
N GLU A 78 -13.94 -14.80 10.33
CA GLU A 78 -15.29 -14.52 10.71
C GLU A 78 -16.23 -14.93 9.65
N PRO A 79 -17.08 -15.84 9.88
CA PRO A 79 -18.02 -16.32 8.88
C PRO A 79 -19.10 -15.30 8.68
N THR A 80 -18.89 -14.23 8.13
CA THR A 80 -19.91 -13.29 8.03
C THR A 80 -20.42 -13.07 6.71
N ASP A 81 -20.86 -11.96 6.41
CA ASP A 81 -21.43 -11.58 5.21
C ASP A 81 -20.59 -11.69 4.10
N PRO A 82 -20.97 -12.35 3.10
CA PRO A 82 -20.14 -12.50 1.97
C PRO A 82 -20.13 -11.32 1.09
N PHE A 83 -20.89 -10.31 1.35
CA PHE A 83 -20.87 -9.32 0.40
C PHE A 83 -20.26 -8.10 0.80
N GLU A 84 -19.23 -8.09 1.51
CA GLU A 84 -18.68 -6.99 1.75
C GLU A 84 -17.53 -6.67 1.06
N PHE A 85 -17.29 -6.94 -0.10
CA PHE A 85 -16.19 -6.62 -0.81
C PHE A 85 -16.23 -5.65 -1.83
N PRO A 86 -17.03 -4.70 -1.88
CA PRO A 86 -16.98 -3.64 -2.85
C PRO A 86 -15.88 -2.69 -2.51
N GLU A 87 -15.43 -2.72 -1.32
CA GLU A 87 -14.47 -1.77 -0.98
C GLU A 87 -13.18 -1.96 -1.63
N GLN A 88 -12.93 -3.10 -2.12
CA GLN A 88 -11.74 -3.35 -2.82
C GLN A 88 -11.65 -2.50 -4.04
N GLU A 89 -12.68 -2.42 -4.80
CA GLU A 89 -12.71 -1.61 -5.95
C GLU A 89 -12.63 -0.18 -5.63
N HIS A 90 -13.30 0.18 -4.57
CA HIS A 90 -13.33 1.51 -4.14
C HIS A 90 -11.96 2.01 -3.84
N SER A 91 -11.20 1.26 -3.11
CA SER A 91 -9.88 1.64 -2.73
C SER A 91 -8.95 1.71 -3.91
N SER A 92 -9.13 0.82 -4.83
CA SER A 92 -8.33 0.81 -6.02
C SER A 92 -8.52 2.08 -6.80
N ASP A 93 -9.73 2.50 -6.96
CA ASP A 93 -10.01 3.70 -7.67
C ASP A 93 -9.40 4.88 -6.98
N TYR A 94 -9.51 4.90 -5.68
CA TYR A 94 -9.02 6.01 -4.92
C TYR A 94 -7.53 6.22 -5.13
N TRP A 95 -6.73 5.21 -4.93
CA TRP A 95 -5.33 5.43 -5.03
C TRP A 95 -4.82 5.49 -6.46
N THR A 96 -5.48 4.85 -7.36
CA THR A 96 -5.08 4.90 -8.74
C THR A 96 -5.25 6.29 -9.30
N GLU A 97 -6.34 6.90 -8.97
CA GLU A 97 -6.60 8.21 -9.45
C GLU A 97 -5.56 9.18 -8.97
N ASP A 98 -5.24 9.11 -7.70
CA ASP A 98 -4.28 10.00 -7.12
C ASP A 98 -2.90 9.80 -7.72
N MET A 99 -2.50 8.61 -7.92
CA MET A 99 -1.17 8.34 -8.38
C MET A 99 -0.96 8.57 -9.85
N VAL A 100 -1.97 8.30 -10.61
CA VAL A 100 -1.87 8.55 -12.03
C VAL A 100 -1.73 10.03 -12.30
N LEU A 101 -2.46 10.85 -11.59
CA LEU A 101 -2.33 12.26 -11.77
C LEU A 101 -0.96 12.73 -11.44
N GLU A 102 -0.34 12.08 -10.50
CA GLU A 102 0.93 12.51 -10.07
C GLU A 102 2.04 12.08 -10.98
N ASP A 103 1.99 10.89 -11.46
CA ASP A 103 3.07 10.35 -12.20
C ASP A 103 2.76 10.09 -13.62
N GLY A 104 1.56 9.83 -13.96
CA GLY A 104 1.16 9.59 -15.33
C GLY A 104 1.61 8.28 -15.90
N GLU A 105 2.46 7.57 -15.23
CA GLU A 105 2.94 6.35 -15.78
C GLU A 105 2.89 5.24 -14.79
N ILE A 106 2.08 5.35 -13.80
CA ILE A 106 2.05 4.39 -12.78
C ILE A 106 1.82 3.02 -13.22
N LEU A 107 1.01 2.85 -14.24
CA LEU A 107 0.68 1.52 -14.67
C LEU A 107 1.81 0.78 -15.32
N SER A 108 2.79 1.47 -15.72
CA SER A 108 3.84 0.82 -16.44
C SER A 108 4.74 0.01 -15.54
N TYR A 109 4.57 0.05 -14.24
CA TYR A 109 5.30 -0.80 -13.44
C TYR A 109 4.63 -1.52 -12.44
N ILE A 110 3.42 -1.66 -12.54
CA ILE A 110 2.69 -2.55 -11.75
C ILE A 110 2.38 -3.80 -12.55
#